data_e699e7c0bda798b7da4c146ee60510c4
#
_entry.id   e699e7c0bda798b7da4c146ee60510c4
#
_cell.length_a   1.000
_cell.length_b   1.000
_cell.length_c   1.000
_cell.angle_alpha   90.00
_cell.angle_beta   90.00
_cell.angle_gamma   90.00
#
_symmetry.space_group_name_H-M   'P 1'
#
loop_
_entity.id
_entity.type
_entity.pdbx_description
1 polymer ?
#
loop_
_entity_poly.entity_id
_entity_poly.type
_entity_poly.pdbx_seq_one_letter_code
_entity_poly.pdbx_strand_id
1 'polypeptide(L)'
;DAPIYIDESTSLKISDLKMKAQKMKSEYKIELLIVDYLQLMRGDERGNREQEIGSITRGLKALSKDLDIPIIALSQLSRKVEERPDKRPLLSDLRESGSIEQDADIVMFLWRPEYYQLLDDYEFGNERLSAQNLMMIDIAKGREISLGEIPAKFYGEFMQITDYKTDYQKLNDNIDFLNK
;
A
#
# COMPACT_ATOMS: atom_id res chain seq x y z
N ASP A 1 -7.31 22.44 7.09
CA ASP A 1 -6.34 22.05 6.08
C ASP A 1 -5.33 21.13 6.72
N ALA A 2 -5.10 19.94 6.12
CA ALA A 2 -4.09 19.02 6.61
C ALA A 2 -2.68 19.55 6.25
N PRO A 3 -1.69 19.49 7.15
CA PRO A 3 -0.31 19.92 6.89
C PRO A 3 0.40 18.88 6.00
N ILE A 4 0.21 18.97 4.69
CA ILE A 4 0.84 18.10 3.70
C ILE A 4 2.00 18.85 3.05
N TYR A 5 3.19 18.24 3.08
CA TYR A 5 4.41 18.77 2.48
C TYR A 5 4.85 17.82 1.36
N ILE A 6 5.06 18.37 0.16
CA ILE A 6 5.42 17.59 -1.04
C ILE A 6 6.86 17.94 -1.44
N ASP A 7 7.70 16.91 -1.61
CA ASP A 7 9.02 17.03 -2.21
C ASP A 7 8.98 16.43 -3.63
N GLU A 8 9.19 17.25 -4.64
CA GLU A 8 9.12 16.86 -6.05
C GLU A 8 10.46 16.34 -6.61
N SER A 9 11.40 15.98 -5.75
CA SER A 9 12.69 15.47 -6.18
C SER A 9 12.56 14.16 -6.94
N THR A 10 13.04 14.11 -8.15
CA THR A 10 13.14 12.88 -8.93
C THR A 10 14.41 12.12 -8.58
N SER A 11 14.33 10.78 -8.51
CA SER A 11 15.52 9.92 -8.35
C SER A 11 16.33 10.20 -7.08
N LEU A 12 15.65 10.34 -5.95
CA LEU A 12 16.23 10.66 -4.65
C LEU A 12 17.05 9.48 -4.10
N LYS A 13 18.27 9.75 -3.62
CA LYS A 13 19.06 8.75 -2.89
C LYS A 13 18.51 8.57 -1.48
N ILE A 14 18.70 7.36 -0.92
CA ILE A 14 18.26 7.09 0.46
C ILE A 14 18.95 8.01 1.48
N SER A 15 20.23 8.36 1.29
CA SER A 15 20.95 9.32 2.11
C SER A 15 20.33 10.71 2.07
N ASP A 16 19.95 11.17 0.88
CA ASP A 16 19.33 12.49 0.70
C ASP A 16 17.92 12.54 1.30
N LEU A 17 17.14 11.46 1.13
CA LEU A 17 15.84 11.32 1.78
C LEU A 17 15.96 11.42 3.30
N LYS A 18 16.96 10.75 3.88
CA LYS A 18 17.20 10.79 5.32
C LYS A 18 17.44 12.23 5.81
N MET A 19 18.30 12.99 5.15
CA MET A 19 18.57 14.39 5.51
C MET A 19 17.31 15.26 5.40
N LYS A 20 16.56 15.12 4.30
CA LYS A 20 15.31 15.86 4.09
C LYS A 20 14.26 15.52 5.13
N ALA A 21 14.03 14.24 5.41
CA ALA A 21 13.05 13.81 6.38
C ALA A 21 13.40 14.27 7.81
N GLN A 22 14.68 14.23 8.21
CA GLN A 22 15.16 14.77 9.48
C GLN A 22 14.87 16.27 9.60
N LYS A 23 15.14 17.04 8.54
CA LYS A 23 14.82 18.46 8.47
C LYS A 23 13.31 18.69 8.61
N MET A 24 12.49 17.99 7.84
CA MET A 24 11.03 18.11 7.91
C MET A 24 10.47 17.71 9.28
N LYS A 25 11.03 16.67 9.91
CA LYS A 25 10.64 16.29 11.28
C LYS A 25 11.01 17.39 12.29
N SER A 26 12.17 18.02 12.13
CA SER A 26 12.60 19.11 13.03
C SER A 26 11.75 20.38 12.85
N GLU A 27 11.51 20.80 11.60
CA GLU A 27 10.87 22.07 11.28
C GLU A 27 9.33 22.00 11.32
N TYR A 28 8.77 20.94 10.72
CA TYR A 28 7.32 20.80 10.51
C TYR A 28 6.67 19.74 11.39
N LYS A 29 7.47 18.99 12.20
CA LYS A 29 6.96 17.95 13.10
C LYS A 29 6.14 16.88 12.38
N ILE A 30 6.56 16.49 11.17
CA ILE A 30 5.86 15.46 10.42
C ILE A 30 5.69 14.18 11.25
N GLU A 31 4.58 13.49 11.12
CA GLU A 31 4.22 12.27 11.83
C GLU A 31 4.09 11.06 10.92
N LEU A 32 4.17 11.26 9.62
CA LEU A 32 4.11 10.22 8.58
C LEU A 32 5.01 10.63 7.42
N LEU A 33 5.74 9.66 6.85
CA LEU A 33 6.46 9.82 5.59
C LEU A 33 5.88 8.86 4.55
N ILE A 34 5.57 9.38 3.36
CA ILE A 34 5.12 8.58 2.21
C ILE A 34 6.17 8.68 1.10
N VAL A 35 6.55 7.54 0.54
CA VAL A 35 7.49 7.43 -0.60
C VAL A 35 6.75 6.87 -1.81
N ASP A 36 6.56 7.67 -2.84
CA ASP A 36 5.89 7.29 -4.09
C ASP A 36 6.89 7.39 -5.26
N TYR A 37 7.45 6.31 -5.71
CA TYR A 37 7.49 4.92 -5.24
C TYR A 37 8.95 4.42 -5.20
N LEU A 38 9.20 3.27 -4.57
CA LEU A 38 10.56 2.77 -4.29
C LEU A 38 11.45 2.67 -5.53
N GLN A 39 10.89 2.28 -6.68
CA GLN A 39 11.66 2.06 -7.91
C GLN A 39 12.17 3.36 -8.55
N LEU A 40 11.71 4.54 -8.12
CA LEU A 40 12.28 5.83 -8.50
C LEU A 40 13.48 6.23 -7.64
N MET A 41 13.64 5.61 -6.48
CA MET A 41 14.78 5.88 -5.60
C MET A 41 16.06 5.23 -6.11
N ARG A 42 17.19 5.77 -5.63
CA ARG A 42 18.53 5.21 -5.82
C ARG A 42 19.14 4.76 -4.51
N GLY A 43 19.80 3.61 -4.54
CA GLY A 43 20.63 3.17 -3.42
C GLY A 43 21.94 3.98 -3.38
N ASP A 44 22.62 3.93 -2.23
CA ASP A 44 23.94 4.54 -2.07
C ASP A 44 25.04 3.66 -2.67
N GLU A 45 24.81 2.36 -2.79
CA GLU A 45 25.76 1.37 -3.29
C GLU A 45 25.52 1.07 -4.77
N ARG A 46 26.63 0.86 -5.51
CA ARG A 46 26.57 0.35 -6.87
C ARG A 46 26.41 -1.17 -6.84
N GLY A 47 25.28 -1.66 -7.31
CA GLY A 47 24.98 -3.09 -7.36
C GLY A 47 23.94 -3.41 -8.42
N ASN A 48 23.44 -4.64 -8.41
CA ASN A 48 22.28 -4.98 -9.21
C ASN A 48 21.02 -4.35 -8.58
N ARG A 49 19.92 -4.31 -9.34
CA ARG A 49 18.68 -3.65 -8.90
C ARG A 49 18.12 -4.21 -7.59
N GLU A 50 18.24 -5.49 -7.36
CA GLU A 50 17.80 -6.15 -6.13
C GLU A 50 18.58 -5.67 -4.91
N GLN A 51 19.92 -5.55 -5.03
CA GLN A 51 20.78 -5.04 -3.97
C GLN A 51 20.49 -3.56 -3.67
N GLU A 52 20.24 -2.77 -4.73
CA GLU A 52 19.89 -1.37 -4.62
C GLU A 52 18.57 -1.19 -3.83
N ILE A 53 17.52 -1.91 -4.20
CA ILE A 53 16.24 -1.87 -3.47
C ILE A 53 16.42 -2.36 -2.03
N GLY A 54 17.22 -3.40 -1.80
CA GLY A 54 17.55 -3.86 -0.45
C GLY A 54 18.27 -2.81 0.41
N SER A 55 19.15 -2.01 -0.19
CA SER A 55 19.76 -0.88 0.51
C SER A 55 18.75 0.20 0.86
N ILE A 56 17.82 0.49 -0.06
CA ILE A 56 16.76 1.48 0.15
C ILE A 56 15.82 1.02 1.28
N THR A 57 15.34 -0.22 1.25
CA THR A 57 14.37 -0.73 2.25
C THR A 57 14.98 -0.77 3.65
N ARG A 58 16.22 -1.24 3.79
CA ARG A 58 16.94 -1.17 5.06
C ARG A 58 17.13 0.27 5.54
N GLY A 59 17.44 1.19 4.60
CA GLY A 59 17.58 2.61 4.91
C GLY A 59 16.27 3.23 5.39
N LEU A 60 15.14 2.92 4.76
CA LEU A 60 13.82 3.35 5.20
C LEU A 60 13.44 2.77 6.57
N LYS A 61 13.74 1.50 6.81
CA LYS A 61 13.50 0.87 8.11
C LYS A 61 14.31 1.52 9.24
N ALA A 62 15.58 1.86 8.98
CA ALA A 62 16.40 2.60 9.92
C ALA A 62 15.85 4.02 10.16
N LEU A 63 15.46 4.71 9.08
CA LEU A 63 14.91 6.06 9.14
C LEU A 63 13.62 6.13 9.94
N SER A 64 12.71 5.15 9.77
CA SER A 64 11.47 5.06 10.56
C SER A 64 11.76 5.00 12.06
N LYS A 65 12.76 4.21 12.46
CA LYS A 65 13.19 4.11 13.86
C LYS A 65 13.88 5.38 14.33
N ASP A 66 14.78 5.96 13.53
CA ASP A 66 15.53 7.19 13.88
C ASP A 66 14.60 8.39 14.12
N LEU A 67 13.51 8.49 13.35
CA LEU A 67 12.54 9.59 13.42
C LEU A 67 11.34 9.30 14.31
N ASP A 68 11.17 8.04 14.71
CA ASP A 68 9.98 7.54 15.43
C ASP A 68 8.68 7.94 14.71
N ILE A 69 8.60 7.62 13.41
CA ILE A 69 7.41 7.81 12.58
C ILE A 69 7.19 6.61 11.65
N PRO A 70 5.94 6.30 11.31
CA PRO A 70 5.64 5.33 10.26
C PRO A 70 6.11 5.83 8.88
N ILE A 71 6.56 4.90 8.05
CA ILE A 71 6.87 5.14 6.65
C ILE A 71 6.01 4.23 5.79
N ILE A 72 5.25 4.82 4.87
CA ILE A 72 4.53 4.10 3.81
C ILE A 72 5.36 4.21 2.53
N ALA A 73 5.79 3.08 2.00
CA ALA A 73 6.51 3.02 0.73
C ALA A 73 5.66 2.31 -0.31
N LEU A 74 5.35 2.99 -1.40
CA LEU A 74 4.68 2.40 -2.54
C LEU A 74 5.67 1.59 -3.35
N SER A 75 5.23 0.45 -3.87
CA SER A 75 6.06 -0.41 -4.70
C SER A 75 5.28 -0.91 -5.90
N GLN A 76 5.90 -0.80 -7.06
CA GLN A 76 5.37 -1.43 -8.28
C GLN A 76 5.55 -2.94 -8.21
N LEU A 77 4.54 -3.68 -8.64
CA LEU A 77 4.59 -5.13 -8.75
C LEU A 77 5.23 -5.58 -10.07
N SER A 78 5.76 -6.80 -10.08
CA SER A 78 6.19 -7.46 -11.29
C SER A 78 5.02 -7.66 -12.25
N ARG A 79 5.25 -7.46 -13.55
CA ARG A 79 4.24 -7.70 -14.60
C ARG A 79 3.77 -9.17 -14.66
N LYS A 80 4.49 -10.09 -14.06
CA LYS A 80 4.07 -11.50 -13.96
C LYS A 80 2.74 -11.70 -13.25
N VAL A 81 2.31 -10.77 -12.41
CA VAL A 81 0.97 -10.80 -11.83
C VAL A 81 -0.12 -10.83 -12.91
N GLU A 82 0.09 -10.14 -14.04
CA GLU A 82 -0.87 -10.07 -15.14
C GLU A 82 -0.89 -11.32 -16.02
N GLU A 83 0.09 -12.22 -15.87
CA GLU A 83 0.14 -13.50 -16.57
C GLU A 83 -0.71 -14.57 -15.88
N ARG A 84 -1.02 -14.40 -14.58
CA ARG A 84 -1.86 -15.34 -13.83
C ARG A 84 -3.34 -15.18 -14.20
N PRO A 85 -4.10 -16.30 -14.18
CA PRO A 85 -5.54 -16.24 -14.48
C PRO A 85 -6.33 -15.32 -13.55
N ASP A 86 -6.00 -15.34 -12.25
CA ASP A 86 -6.67 -14.54 -11.20
C ASP A 86 -6.12 -13.12 -11.06
N LYS A 87 -4.94 -12.86 -11.64
CA LYS A 87 -4.21 -11.57 -11.59
C LYS A 87 -4.10 -11.00 -10.17
N ARG A 88 -4.16 -11.88 -9.18
CA ARG A 88 -4.07 -11.51 -7.77
C ARG A 88 -2.60 -11.34 -7.37
N PRO A 89 -2.24 -10.23 -6.71
CA PRO A 89 -0.89 -10.01 -6.20
C PRO A 89 -0.49 -11.02 -5.14
N LEU A 90 0.79 -11.42 -5.16
CA LEU A 90 1.42 -12.29 -4.17
C LEU A 90 2.74 -11.68 -3.71
N LEU A 91 3.26 -12.09 -2.54
CA LEU A 91 4.58 -11.65 -2.06
C LEU A 91 5.69 -11.92 -3.07
N SER A 92 5.58 -13.00 -3.86
CA SER A 92 6.53 -13.31 -4.94
C SER A 92 6.57 -12.27 -6.07
N ASP A 93 5.55 -11.41 -6.20
CA ASP A 93 5.52 -10.35 -7.21
C ASP A 93 6.35 -9.11 -6.80
N LEU A 94 6.76 -9.06 -5.54
CA LEU A 94 7.79 -8.15 -5.05
C LEU A 94 9.22 -8.62 -5.37
N ARG A 95 9.38 -9.60 -6.25
CA ARG A 95 10.56 -10.47 -6.45
C ARG A 95 11.83 -9.78 -6.94
N GLU A 96 11.75 -8.62 -7.57
CA GLU A 96 12.96 -7.79 -7.82
C GLU A 96 13.47 -7.15 -6.52
N SER A 97 12.85 -7.51 -5.40
CA SER A 97 12.99 -6.85 -4.12
C SER A 97 12.61 -7.81 -2.98
N GLY A 98 13.15 -9.02 -2.95
CA GLY A 98 12.95 -9.97 -1.83
C GLY A 98 13.25 -9.35 -0.45
N SER A 99 14.06 -8.30 -0.44
CA SER A 99 14.32 -7.45 0.71
C SER A 99 13.11 -6.62 1.16
N ILE A 100 12.20 -6.20 0.27
CA ILE A 100 10.98 -5.48 0.67
C ILE A 100 10.18 -6.35 1.63
N GLU A 101 9.94 -7.60 1.24
CA GLU A 101 9.22 -8.53 2.10
C GLU A 101 9.92 -8.72 3.44
N GLN A 102 11.25 -8.82 3.48
CA GLN A 102 11.99 -9.04 4.73
C GLN A 102 11.96 -7.83 5.65
N ASP A 103 12.15 -6.62 5.11
CA ASP A 103 12.33 -5.40 5.88
C ASP A 103 11.00 -4.75 6.32
N ALA A 104 9.95 -4.87 5.51
CA ALA A 104 8.63 -4.32 5.86
C ALA A 104 8.01 -5.02 7.06
N ASP A 105 7.36 -4.26 7.94
CA ASP A 105 6.55 -4.82 9.03
C ASP A 105 5.20 -5.29 8.53
N ILE A 106 4.64 -4.56 7.57
CA ILE A 106 3.36 -4.85 6.94
C ILE A 106 3.53 -4.77 5.42
N VAL A 107 2.96 -5.72 4.70
CA VAL A 107 2.80 -5.68 3.24
C VAL A 107 1.33 -5.78 2.93
N MET A 108 0.82 -4.78 2.22
CA MET A 108 -0.56 -4.74 1.74
C MET A 108 -0.58 -4.68 0.22
N PHE A 109 -1.42 -5.51 -0.39
CA PHE A 109 -1.72 -5.42 -1.81
C PHE A 109 -3.08 -4.80 -2.03
N LEU A 110 -3.17 -3.97 -3.07
CA LEU A 110 -4.43 -3.45 -3.56
C LEU A 110 -4.78 -4.18 -4.86
N TRP A 111 -5.94 -4.80 -4.90
CA TRP A 111 -6.39 -5.57 -6.06
C TRP A 111 -7.83 -5.21 -6.41
N ARG A 112 -8.09 -5.03 -7.71
CA ARG A 112 -9.40 -4.63 -8.25
C ARG A 112 -9.85 -5.66 -9.28
N PRO A 113 -10.72 -6.62 -8.93
CA PRO A 113 -11.20 -7.66 -9.85
C PRO A 113 -11.92 -7.08 -11.06
N GLU A 114 -12.70 -6.01 -10.90
CA GLU A 114 -13.38 -5.32 -11.98
C GLU A 114 -12.41 -4.77 -13.05
N TYR A 115 -11.27 -4.24 -12.64
CA TYR A 115 -10.27 -3.69 -13.56
C TYR A 115 -9.80 -4.72 -14.60
N TYR A 116 -9.74 -5.96 -14.19
CA TYR A 116 -9.34 -7.08 -15.05
C TYR A 116 -10.50 -7.80 -15.71
N GLN A 117 -11.74 -7.40 -15.48
CA GLN A 117 -12.96 -8.02 -16.01
C GLN A 117 -13.03 -9.54 -15.77
N LEU A 118 -12.52 -9.97 -14.62
CA LEU A 118 -12.36 -11.39 -14.32
C LEU A 118 -13.63 -12.02 -13.75
N LEU A 119 -14.43 -11.24 -13.04
CA LEU A 119 -15.54 -11.73 -12.23
C LEU A 119 -16.68 -10.71 -12.23
N ASP A 120 -17.92 -11.21 -12.22
CA ASP A 120 -19.09 -10.41 -11.89
C ASP A 120 -19.25 -10.30 -10.37
N ASP A 121 -18.96 -11.40 -9.65
CA ASP A 121 -19.02 -11.52 -8.20
C ASP A 121 -17.73 -12.12 -7.64
N TYR A 122 -17.39 -11.73 -6.42
CA TYR A 122 -16.23 -12.22 -5.66
C TYR A 122 -16.70 -12.96 -4.40
N GLU A 123 -16.19 -14.16 -4.17
CA GLU A 123 -16.48 -14.93 -2.95
C GLU A 123 -15.56 -14.46 -1.82
N PHE A 124 -16.16 -13.95 -0.73
CA PHE A 124 -15.46 -13.47 0.46
C PHE A 124 -16.04 -14.14 1.69
N GLY A 125 -15.35 -15.11 2.25
CA GLY A 125 -15.86 -15.95 3.31
C GLY A 125 -17.13 -16.69 2.87
N ASN A 126 -18.25 -16.42 3.54
CA ASN A 126 -19.56 -16.98 3.21
C ASN A 126 -20.45 -16.03 2.37
N GLU A 127 -19.91 -14.90 1.95
CA GLU A 127 -20.66 -13.87 1.23
C GLU A 127 -20.21 -13.77 -0.22
N ARG A 128 -21.12 -13.35 -1.09
CA ARG A 128 -20.81 -12.93 -2.45
C ARG A 128 -20.83 -11.42 -2.54
N LEU A 129 -19.69 -10.84 -2.92
CA LEU A 129 -19.54 -9.42 -3.12
C LEU A 129 -19.62 -9.10 -4.61
N SER A 130 -20.40 -8.10 -5.00
CA SER A 130 -20.36 -7.60 -6.37
C SER A 130 -18.98 -7.06 -6.68
N ALA A 131 -18.40 -7.53 -7.80
CA ALA A 131 -17.09 -7.06 -8.27
C ALA A 131 -17.11 -5.58 -8.72
N GLN A 132 -18.30 -5.02 -8.94
CA GLN A 132 -18.44 -3.61 -9.34
C GLN A 132 -17.89 -2.67 -8.27
N ASN A 133 -16.90 -1.85 -8.68
CA ASN A 133 -16.15 -0.94 -7.80
C ASN A 133 -15.46 -1.64 -6.62
N LEU A 134 -15.34 -2.97 -6.64
CA LEU A 134 -14.68 -3.70 -5.56
C LEU A 134 -13.18 -3.46 -5.60
N MET A 135 -12.61 -3.15 -4.46
CA MET A 135 -11.19 -3.16 -4.19
C MET A 135 -10.91 -4.04 -2.98
N MET A 136 -10.02 -5.00 -3.14
CA MET A 136 -9.54 -5.83 -2.04
C MET A 136 -8.23 -5.27 -1.51
N ILE A 137 -8.15 -5.09 -0.21
CA ILE A 137 -6.92 -4.76 0.52
C ILE A 137 -6.47 -6.05 1.18
N ASP A 138 -5.41 -6.67 0.64
CA ASP A 138 -4.89 -7.93 1.13
C ASP A 138 -3.66 -7.67 2.02
N ILE A 139 -3.78 -7.96 3.31
CA ILE A 139 -2.68 -7.92 4.27
C ILE A 139 -1.89 -9.23 4.14
N ALA A 140 -0.95 -9.26 3.21
CA ALA A 140 -0.18 -10.45 2.86
C ALA A 140 0.97 -10.74 3.83
N LYS A 141 1.43 -9.72 4.57
CA LYS A 141 2.42 -9.83 5.64
C LYS A 141 2.08 -8.88 6.77
N GLY A 142 2.24 -9.35 8.00
CA GLY A 142 2.12 -8.54 9.22
C GLY A 142 2.95 -9.13 10.35
N ARG A 143 3.80 -8.33 11.04
CA ARG A 143 4.60 -8.84 12.16
C ARG A 143 3.79 -9.01 13.44
N GLU A 144 2.85 -8.11 13.69
CA GLU A 144 2.05 -8.09 14.93
C GLU A 144 0.56 -7.89 14.63
N ILE A 145 0.14 -8.15 13.40
CA ILE A 145 -1.24 -8.03 12.97
C ILE A 145 -1.69 -9.30 12.25
N SER A 146 -2.98 -9.56 12.29
CA SER A 146 -3.57 -10.69 11.55
C SER A 146 -3.48 -10.47 10.04
N LEU A 147 -3.17 -11.53 9.31
CA LEU A 147 -3.25 -11.55 7.85
C LEU A 147 -4.71 -11.68 7.44
N GLY A 148 -5.05 -11.19 6.26
CA GLY A 148 -6.39 -11.31 5.72
C GLY A 148 -6.73 -10.23 4.71
N GLU A 149 -7.95 -10.29 4.23
CA GLU A 149 -8.49 -9.43 3.20
C GLU A 149 -9.55 -8.50 3.77
N ILE A 150 -9.56 -7.27 3.31
CA ILE A 150 -10.54 -6.25 3.67
C ILE A 150 -11.18 -5.75 2.37
N PRO A 151 -12.48 -5.96 2.17
CA PRO A 151 -13.18 -5.40 1.02
C PRO A 151 -13.42 -3.90 1.21
N ALA A 152 -13.23 -3.14 0.14
CA ALA A 152 -13.53 -1.73 0.05
C ALA A 152 -14.21 -1.41 -1.28
N LYS A 153 -14.78 -0.24 -1.42
CA LYS A 153 -15.30 0.30 -2.70
C LYS A 153 -14.35 1.36 -3.22
N PHE A 154 -14.00 1.28 -4.49
CA PHE A 154 -13.19 2.27 -5.18
C PHE A 154 -13.95 2.88 -6.35
N TYR A 155 -14.25 4.15 -6.24
CA TYR A 155 -14.91 4.93 -7.29
C TYR A 155 -13.85 5.69 -8.08
N GLY A 156 -13.43 5.11 -9.22
CA GLY A 156 -12.33 5.66 -10.03
C GLY A 156 -12.56 7.06 -10.55
N GLU A 157 -13.81 7.43 -10.86
CA GLU A 157 -14.20 8.76 -11.34
C GLU A 157 -13.87 9.87 -10.33
N PHE A 158 -13.91 9.55 -9.04
CA PHE A 158 -13.68 10.50 -7.94
C PHE A 158 -12.39 10.22 -7.17
N MET A 159 -11.63 9.19 -7.55
CA MET A 159 -10.47 8.68 -6.79
C MET A 159 -10.82 8.45 -5.30
N GLN A 160 -12.03 7.97 -5.06
CA GLN A 160 -12.58 7.81 -3.71
C GLN A 160 -12.60 6.34 -3.28
N ILE A 161 -12.14 6.10 -2.07
CA ILE A 161 -12.22 4.80 -1.40
C ILE A 161 -13.21 4.94 -0.24
N THR A 162 -14.13 3.97 -0.11
CA THR A 162 -15.09 3.89 0.99
C THR A 162 -15.17 2.48 1.53
N ASP A 163 -15.73 2.33 2.72
CA ASP A 163 -16.01 1.01 3.27
C ASP A 163 -16.96 0.22 2.37
N TYR A 164 -16.68 -1.08 2.25
CA TYR A 164 -17.61 -1.99 1.62
C TYR A 164 -18.73 -2.31 2.64
N LYS A 165 -19.95 -1.86 2.35
CA LYS A 165 -21.11 -2.20 3.17
C LYS A 165 -21.89 -3.33 2.50
N THR A 166 -22.04 -4.44 3.20
CA THR A 166 -22.94 -5.53 2.79
C THR A 166 -24.39 -5.05 2.80
N ASP A 167 -25.26 -5.74 2.08
CA ASP A 167 -26.68 -5.35 2.04
C ASP A 167 -27.32 -5.41 3.45
N TYR A 168 -26.85 -6.31 4.30
CA TYR A 168 -27.28 -6.38 5.71
C TYR A 168 -26.84 -5.15 6.51
N GLN A 169 -25.60 -4.68 6.32
CA GLN A 169 -25.11 -3.46 6.99
C GLN A 169 -25.85 -2.21 6.50
N LYS A 170 -26.13 -2.13 5.19
CA LYS A 170 -26.94 -1.02 4.62
C LYS A 170 -28.36 -1.02 5.21
N LEU A 171 -28.94 -2.20 5.41
CA LEU A 171 -30.29 -2.33 5.99
C LEU A 171 -30.30 -1.84 7.44
N ASN A 172 -29.30 -2.20 8.25
CA ASN A 172 -29.19 -1.76 9.64
C ASN A 172 -28.95 -0.25 9.74
N ASP A 173 -28.06 0.31 8.91
CA ASP A 173 -27.84 1.77 8.88
C ASP A 173 -29.14 2.55 8.55
N ASN A 174 -29.97 2.01 7.64
CA ASN A 174 -31.26 2.59 7.29
C ASN A 174 -32.28 2.51 8.45
N ILE A 175 -32.31 1.39 9.18
CA ILE A 175 -33.15 1.23 10.36
C ILE A 175 -32.74 2.20 11.47
N ASP A 176 -31.47 2.35 11.72
CA ASP A 176 -30.94 3.29 12.73
C ASP A 176 -31.22 4.75 12.35
N PHE A 177 -31.26 5.07 11.05
CA PHE A 177 -31.64 6.41 10.58
C PHE A 177 -33.12 6.71 10.79
N LEU A 178 -34.00 5.72 10.64
CA LEU A 178 -35.43 5.88 10.82
C LEU A 178 -35.86 5.96 12.30
N ASN A 179 -34.98 5.52 13.20
CA ASN A 179 -35.22 5.53 14.66
C ASN A 179 -34.65 6.75 15.38
N LYS A 180 -34.08 7.72 14.67
CA LYS A 180 -33.62 9.05 15.15
C LYS A 180 -34.57 10.16 14.74
#